data_be748f9d7401c909b9eb3dc97ca77942
#
_entry.id   be748f9d7401c909b9eb3dc97ca77942
#
_cell.length_a   1.000
_cell.length_b   1.000
_cell.length_c   1.000
_cell.angle_alpha   90.00
_cell.angle_beta   90.00
_cell.angle_gamma   90.00
#
_symmetry.space_group_name_H-M   'P 1'
#
loop_
_entity.id
_entity.type
_entity.pdbx_description
1 polymer ?
#
loop_
_entity_poly.entity_id
_entity_poly.type
_entity_poly.pdbx_seq_one_letter_code
_entity_poly.pdbx_strand_id
1 'polypeptide(L)' 'MNQPVLGIIGGGQLGSMLSEAAKKIDIKTVVLSDDPDAPAKNFTNKFIYG' A
#
# COMPACT_ATOMS: atom_id res chain seq x y z
N MET A 1 -15.93 -12.04 -9.30
CA MET A 1 -14.51 -12.10 -9.66
C MET A 1 -13.68 -11.43 -8.60
N ASN A 2 -12.58 -12.06 -8.23
CA ASN A 2 -11.70 -11.52 -7.21
C ASN A 2 -10.81 -10.45 -7.80
N GLN A 3 -10.73 -9.31 -7.13
CA GLN A 3 -9.75 -8.31 -7.49
C GLN A 3 -8.38 -8.71 -6.96
N PRO A 4 -7.32 -8.53 -7.72
CA PRO A 4 -5.99 -8.79 -7.21
C PRO A 4 -5.65 -7.85 -6.05
N VAL A 5 -4.91 -8.36 -5.08
CA VAL A 5 -4.44 -7.59 -3.94
C VAL A 5 -2.93 -7.68 -3.92
N LEU A 6 -2.28 -6.53 -3.88
CA LEU A 6 -0.83 -6.45 -3.84
C LEU A 6 -0.38 -6.19 -2.40
N GLY A 7 0.44 -7.08 -1.87
CA GLY A 7 1.05 -6.90 -0.56
C GLY A 7 2.38 -6.18 -0.71
N ILE A 8 2.58 -5.14 0.09
CA ILE A 8 3.80 -4.33 0.07
C ILE A 8 4.41 -4.31 1.47
N ILE A 9 5.67 -4.70 1.59
CA ILE A 9 6.40 -4.63 2.84
C ILE A 9 7.27 -3.37 2.79
N GLY A 10 7.03 -2.46 3.72
CA GLY A 10 7.71 -1.17 3.74
C GLY A 10 6.82 -0.07 3.20
N GLY A 11 6.63 0.97 4.01
CA GLY A 11 5.69 2.04 3.70
C GLY A 11 6.33 3.36 3.30
N GLY A 12 7.60 3.35 2.89
CA GLY A 12 8.30 4.55 2.49
C GLY A 12 7.85 5.10 1.15
N GLN A 13 8.66 5.95 0.55
CA GLN A 13 8.30 6.61 -0.70
C GLN A 13 7.99 5.60 -1.81
N LEU A 14 8.77 4.54 -1.93
CA LEU A 14 8.52 3.53 -2.95
C LEU A 14 7.19 2.82 -2.72
N GLY A 15 6.87 2.49 -1.46
CA GLY A 15 5.59 1.88 -1.12
C GLY A 15 4.42 2.79 -1.45
N SER A 16 4.54 4.10 -1.20
CA SER A 16 3.50 5.04 -1.54
C SER A 16 3.31 5.17 -3.05
N MET A 17 4.42 5.18 -3.81
CA MET A 17 4.36 5.23 -5.27
C MET A 17 3.71 3.99 -5.86
N LEU A 18 4.04 2.81 -5.34
CA LEU A 18 3.44 1.56 -5.79
C LEU A 18 1.95 1.49 -5.46
N SER A 19 1.57 1.95 -4.28
CA SER A 19 0.15 1.98 -3.87
C SER A 19 -0.64 2.92 -4.77
N GLU A 20 -0.09 4.07 -5.09
CA GLU A 20 -0.74 5.04 -5.96
C GLU A 20 -0.87 4.50 -7.38
N ALA A 21 0.19 3.88 -7.90
CA ALA A 21 0.17 3.28 -9.23
C ALA A 21 -0.85 2.13 -9.31
N ALA A 22 -0.91 1.29 -8.28
CA ALA A 22 -1.87 0.20 -8.22
C ALA A 22 -3.31 0.72 -8.23
N LYS A 23 -3.56 1.83 -7.56
CA LYS A 23 -4.89 2.43 -7.53
C LYS A 23 -5.34 2.86 -8.93
N LYS A 24 -4.43 3.34 -9.75
CA LYS A 24 -4.73 3.77 -11.11
C LYS A 24 -5.16 2.62 -12.01
N ILE A 25 -4.71 1.40 -11.71
CA ILE A 25 -5.08 0.21 -12.47
C ILE A 25 -6.06 -0.69 -11.69
N ASP A 26 -6.69 -0.13 -10.68
CA ASP A 26 -7.75 -0.77 -9.90
C ASP A 26 -7.27 -2.03 -9.16
N ILE A 27 -6.06 -1.99 -8.64
CA ILE A 27 -5.50 -3.05 -7.80
C ILE A 27 -5.50 -2.56 -6.35
N LYS A 28 -6.06 -3.35 -5.45
CA LYS A 28 -6.04 -3.04 -4.03
C LYS A 28 -4.68 -3.36 -3.44
N THR A 29 -4.26 -2.56 -2.47
CA THR A 29 -2.98 -2.76 -1.81
C THR A 29 -3.13 -2.91 -0.31
N VAL A 30 -2.23 -3.70 0.27
CA VAL A 30 -2.06 -3.84 1.71
C VAL A 30 -0.60 -3.54 2.00
N VAL A 31 -0.33 -2.57 2.85
CA VAL A 31 1.03 -2.17 3.20
C VAL A 31 1.32 -2.54 4.65
N LEU A 32 2.41 -3.25 4.87
CA LEU A 32 2.94 -3.53 6.20
C LEU A 32 4.16 -2.66 6.44
N SER A 33 4.16 -1.88 7.51
CA SER A 33 5.28 -1.00 7.85
C SER A 33 5.47 -0.93 9.35
N ASP A 34 6.71 -0.72 9.77
CA ASP A 34 7.05 -0.46 11.17
C ASP A 34 6.99 1.03 11.51
N ASP A 35 6.61 1.86 10.57
CA ASP A 35 6.44 3.29 10.77
C ASP A 35 4.95 3.64 10.73
N PRO A 36 4.34 4.04 11.87
CA PRO A 36 2.91 4.35 11.89
C PRO A 36 2.54 5.57 11.05
N ASP A 37 3.52 6.38 10.69
CA ASP A 37 3.31 7.59 9.87
C ASP A 37 3.87 7.42 8.46
N ALA A 38 4.01 6.18 8.00
CA ALA A 38 4.58 5.92 6.68
C ALA A 38 3.78 6.60 5.57
N PRO A 39 4.45 7.15 4.55
CA PRO A 39 3.77 7.83 3.44
C PRO A 39 2.74 6.97 2.73
N ALA A 40 2.99 5.67 2.60
CA ALA A 40 2.06 4.76 1.94
C ALA A 40 0.70 4.67 2.63
N LYS A 41 0.62 5.03 3.90
CA LYS A 41 -0.62 5.00 4.67
C LYS A 41 -1.75 5.79 3.98
N ASN A 42 -1.41 6.85 3.29
CA ASN A 42 -2.39 7.72 2.64
C ASN A 42 -2.85 7.21 1.28
N PHE A 43 -2.19 6.20 0.74
CA PHE A 43 -2.45 5.73 -0.63
C PHE A 43 -2.91 4.28 -0.69
N THR A 44 -2.68 3.49 0.35
CA THR A 44 -3.04 2.08 0.36
C THR A 44 -4.47 1.86 0.84
N ASN A 45 -5.06 0.75 0.42
CA ASN A 45 -6.39 0.36 0.86
C ASN A 45 -6.39 -0.11 2.31
N LYS A 46 -5.33 -0.79 2.73
CA LYS A 46 -5.17 -1.26 4.10
C LYS A 46 -3.74 -1.06 4.55
N PHE A 47 -3.57 -0.51 5.73
CA PHE A 47 -2.25 -0.28 6.32
C PHE A 47 -2.15 -1.07 7.62
N ILE A 48 -1.08 -1.85 7.76
CA ILE A 48 -0.81 -2.64 8.95
C ILE A 48 0.51 -2.16 9.55
N TYR A 49 0.45 -1.74 10.80
CA TYR A 49 1.63 -1.36 11.56
C TYR A 49 2.16 -2.59 12.31
N GLY A 50 3.41 -2.88 12.12
CA GLY A 50 3.98 -4.03 12.82
C GLY A 50 5.46 -4.22 12.60
#